data_7179cd3ed32052505da60a5516372c0f
#
_entry.id   7179cd3ed32052505da60a5516372c0f
#
_cell.length_a   1.000
_cell.length_b   1.000
_cell.length_c   1.000
_cell.angle_alpha   90.00
_cell.angle_beta   90.00
_cell.angle_gamma   90.00
#
_symmetry.space_group_name_H-M   'P 1'
#
loop_
_entity.id
_entity.type
_entity.pdbx_description
1 polymer ?
#
loop_
_entity_poly.entity_id
_entity_poly.type
_entity_poly.pdbx_seq_one_letter_code
_entity_poly.pdbx_strand_id
1 'polypeptide(L)'
;MLAIGVVIFFGFLDNFTGNIVFLGGTIYGVIFALTVRFYAIPYGGVISGYSRIPSNLFDASKSLGYSTISTSYKITLPLIRTSIIAAAILTFVDIVKELPMTLILRPFNFETLATYTYQFAHDELMIEASFPAFFIVIIGLIPILLLQNQLNSFFHSKN
;
A
#
# COMPACT_ATOMS: atom_id res chain seq x y z
N MET A 1 6.42 -10.16 -14.51
CA MET A 1 5.50 -11.32 -14.59
C MET A 1 4.08 -10.99 -14.09
N LEU A 2 3.87 -10.40 -12.90
CA LEU A 2 2.54 -10.13 -12.36
C LEU A 2 1.71 -9.16 -13.25
N ALA A 3 2.32 -8.09 -13.78
CA ALA A 3 1.65 -7.15 -14.70
C ALA A 3 1.08 -7.84 -15.94
N ILE A 4 1.85 -8.72 -16.54
CA ILE A 4 1.40 -9.50 -17.72
C ILE A 4 0.26 -10.44 -17.35
N GLY A 5 0.35 -11.10 -16.18
CA GLY A 5 -0.74 -11.94 -15.66
C GLY A 5 -2.05 -11.17 -15.47
N VAL A 6 -1.98 -9.93 -14.97
CA VAL A 6 -3.16 -9.07 -14.79
C VAL A 6 -3.74 -8.65 -16.14
N VAL A 7 -2.90 -8.31 -17.13
CA VAL A 7 -3.37 -8.00 -18.49
C VAL A 7 -4.10 -9.19 -19.11
N ILE A 8 -3.54 -10.40 -19.01
CA ILE A 8 -4.17 -11.63 -19.52
C ILE A 8 -5.48 -11.90 -18.79
N PHE A 9 -5.49 -11.76 -17.47
CA PHE A 9 -6.68 -11.97 -16.65
C PHE A 9 -7.81 -11.00 -17.01
N PHE A 10 -7.49 -9.72 -17.19
CA PHE A 10 -8.48 -8.74 -17.64
C PHE A 10 -8.95 -8.98 -19.07
N GLY A 11 -8.05 -9.33 -19.99
CA GLY A 11 -8.45 -9.71 -21.35
C GLY A 11 -9.38 -10.92 -21.37
N PHE A 12 -9.16 -11.90 -20.48
CA PHE A 12 -10.07 -13.03 -20.32
C PHE A 12 -11.45 -12.60 -19.78
N LEU A 13 -11.47 -11.74 -18.75
CA LEU A 13 -12.72 -11.20 -18.20
C LEU A 13 -13.50 -10.38 -19.22
N ASP A 14 -12.83 -9.50 -19.96
CA ASP A 14 -13.45 -8.67 -21.00
C ASP A 14 -14.08 -9.53 -22.09
N ASN A 15 -13.40 -10.60 -22.52
CA ASN A 15 -13.94 -11.54 -23.50
C ASN A 15 -15.13 -12.34 -22.94
N PHE A 16 -15.07 -12.75 -21.68
CA PHE A 16 -16.15 -13.49 -21.01
C PHE A 16 -17.40 -12.61 -20.79
N THR A 17 -17.23 -11.32 -20.52
CA THR A 17 -18.33 -10.36 -20.29
C THR A 17 -18.83 -9.70 -21.57
N GLY A 18 -18.31 -10.10 -22.75
CA GLY A 18 -18.71 -9.54 -24.05
C GLY A 18 -18.28 -8.08 -24.23
N ASN A 19 -17.11 -7.70 -23.69
CA ASN A 19 -16.55 -6.34 -23.72
C ASN A 19 -17.40 -5.27 -23.01
N ILE A 20 -18.26 -5.67 -22.07
CA ILE A 20 -19.10 -4.73 -21.30
C ILE A 20 -18.27 -4.02 -20.22
N VAL A 21 -17.27 -4.69 -19.69
CA VAL A 21 -16.38 -4.15 -18.62
C VAL A 21 -14.96 -4.08 -19.16
N PHE A 22 -14.60 -2.96 -19.78
CA PHE A 22 -13.26 -2.73 -20.27
C PHE A 22 -12.34 -2.36 -19.10
N LEU A 23 -11.74 -3.36 -18.43
CA LEU A 23 -10.83 -3.17 -17.31
C LEU A 23 -9.38 -2.91 -17.77
N GLY A 24 -8.99 -3.44 -18.90
CA GLY A 24 -7.67 -3.22 -19.50
C GLY A 24 -7.49 -1.75 -19.91
N GLY A 25 -6.39 -1.11 -19.48
CA GLY A 25 -6.12 0.29 -19.78
C GLY A 25 -6.98 1.32 -19.03
N THR A 26 -7.54 0.92 -17.88
CA THR A 26 -8.27 1.82 -16.99
C THR A 26 -7.52 2.02 -15.67
N ILE A 27 -7.82 3.12 -14.98
CA ILE A 27 -7.26 3.38 -13.65
C ILE A 27 -7.63 2.29 -12.62
N TYR A 28 -8.81 1.69 -12.78
CA TYR A 28 -9.26 0.58 -11.91
C TYR A 28 -8.38 -0.66 -12.06
N GLY A 29 -7.93 -0.94 -13.28
CA GLY A 29 -6.97 -2.01 -13.55
C GLY A 29 -5.64 -1.79 -12.85
N VAL A 30 -5.13 -0.57 -12.87
CA VAL A 30 -3.90 -0.18 -12.15
C VAL A 30 -4.09 -0.34 -10.64
N ILE A 31 -5.19 0.17 -10.07
CA ILE A 31 -5.49 0.07 -8.63
C ILE A 31 -5.59 -1.39 -8.20
N PHE A 32 -6.30 -2.22 -8.95
CA PHE A 32 -6.42 -3.66 -8.67
C PHE A 32 -5.05 -4.33 -8.66
N ALA A 33 -4.26 -4.09 -9.69
CA ALA A 33 -2.93 -4.69 -9.83
C ALA A 33 -1.98 -4.29 -8.69
N LEU A 34 -1.96 -2.99 -8.32
CA LEU A 34 -1.18 -2.48 -7.19
C LEU A 34 -1.66 -3.07 -5.87
N THR A 35 -2.97 -3.20 -5.68
CA THR A 35 -3.54 -3.82 -4.47
C THR A 35 -3.08 -5.26 -4.34
N VAL A 36 -3.18 -6.07 -5.40
CA VAL A 36 -2.74 -7.47 -5.40
C VAL A 36 -1.23 -7.56 -5.13
N ARG A 37 -0.43 -6.71 -5.77
CA ARG A 37 1.03 -6.73 -5.63
C ARG A 37 1.49 -6.40 -4.22
N PHE A 38 0.92 -5.36 -3.63
CA PHE A 38 1.38 -4.84 -2.34
C PHE A 38 0.57 -5.36 -1.14
N TYR A 39 -0.42 -6.22 -1.35
CA TYR A 39 -1.28 -6.76 -0.29
C TYR A 39 -0.51 -7.43 0.85
N ALA A 40 0.60 -8.08 0.55
CA ALA A 40 1.40 -8.82 1.53
C ALA A 40 1.97 -7.91 2.64
N ILE A 41 2.30 -6.66 2.32
CA ILE A 41 2.91 -5.71 3.28
C ILE A 41 1.91 -5.31 4.38
N PRO A 42 0.72 -4.75 4.07
CA PRO A 42 -0.25 -4.39 5.10
C PRO A 42 -0.78 -5.62 5.84
N TYR A 43 -0.96 -6.74 5.15
CA TYR A 43 -1.37 -8.00 5.77
C TYR A 43 -0.36 -8.48 6.82
N GLY A 44 0.92 -8.55 6.46
CA GLY A 44 2.00 -8.92 7.38
C GLY A 44 2.12 -7.96 8.57
N GLY A 45 1.96 -6.64 8.34
CA GLY A 45 1.97 -5.63 9.38
C GLY A 45 0.84 -5.80 10.40
N VAL A 46 -0.36 -6.08 9.92
CA VAL A 46 -1.54 -6.33 10.79
C VAL A 46 -1.35 -7.62 11.60
N ILE A 47 -0.91 -8.72 10.98
CA ILE A 47 -0.65 -9.98 11.67
C ILE A 47 0.43 -9.80 12.73
N SER A 48 1.54 -9.13 12.38
CA SER A 48 2.62 -8.86 13.33
C SER A 48 2.14 -8.02 14.52
N GLY A 49 1.26 -7.04 14.29
CA GLY A 49 0.63 -6.27 15.36
C GLY A 49 -0.26 -7.14 16.24
N TYR A 50 -1.08 -7.97 15.63
CA TYR A 50 -2.02 -8.85 16.31
C TYR A 50 -1.31 -9.92 17.17
N SER A 51 -0.23 -10.52 16.68
CA SER A 51 0.53 -11.55 17.41
C SER A 51 1.21 -11.06 18.69
N ARG A 52 1.33 -9.72 18.86
CA ARG A 52 1.86 -9.12 20.09
C ARG A 52 0.83 -8.95 21.18
N ILE A 53 -0.45 -9.20 20.89
CA ILE A 53 -1.52 -9.08 21.89
C ILE A 53 -1.56 -10.36 22.73
N PRO A 54 -1.44 -10.27 24.06
CA PRO A 54 -1.53 -11.43 24.94
C PRO A 54 -2.94 -12.06 24.86
N SER A 55 -3.01 -13.39 24.83
CA SER A 55 -4.27 -14.14 24.72
C SER A 55 -5.22 -13.88 25.90
N ASN A 56 -4.68 -13.68 27.11
CA ASN A 56 -5.45 -13.36 28.31
C ASN A 56 -6.32 -12.10 28.19
N LEU A 57 -5.96 -11.17 27.31
CA LEU A 57 -6.73 -9.96 27.04
C LEU A 57 -8.08 -10.27 26.37
N PHE A 58 -8.11 -11.28 25.52
CA PHE A 58 -9.35 -11.74 24.88
C PHE A 58 -10.25 -12.47 25.88
N ASP A 59 -9.66 -13.27 26.77
CA ASP A 59 -10.42 -13.98 27.80
C ASP A 59 -11.00 -13.00 28.84
N ALA A 60 -10.22 -12.01 29.26
CA ALA A 60 -10.69 -10.95 30.14
C ALA A 60 -11.84 -10.15 29.51
N SER A 61 -11.76 -9.83 28.20
CA SER A 61 -12.83 -9.09 27.53
C SER A 61 -14.14 -9.90 27.47
N LYS A 62 -14.04 -11.21 27.23
CA LYS A 62 -15.21 -12.10 27.26
C LYS A 62 -15.85 -12.19 28.64
N SER A 63 -15.01 -12.27 29.70
CA SER A 63 -15.49 -12.30 31.08
C SER A 63 -16.21 -11.01 31.48
N LEU A 64 -15.86 -9.88 30.84
CA LEU A 64 -16.55 -8.59 30.99
C LEU A 64 -17.81 -8.46 30.11
N GLY A 65 -18.19 -9.51 29.40
CA GLY A 65 -19.39 -9.55 28.55
C GLY A 65 -19.26 -8.85 27.19
N TYR A 66 -18.05 -8.52 26.75
CA TYR A 66 -17.83 -7.96 25.42
C TYR A 66 -17.99 -9.02 24.33
N SER A 67 -18.72 -8.68 23.26
CA SER A 67 -18.77 -9.50 22.06
C SER A 67 -17.45 -9.43 21.30
N THR A 68 -17.18 -10.44 20.45
CA THR A 68 -15.95 -10.50 19.62
C THR A 68 -15.74 -9.22 18.79
N ILE A 69 -16.82 -8.70 18.20
CA ILE A 69 -16.78 -7.47 17.40
C ILE A 69 -16.42 -6.26 18.28
N SER A 70 -17.04 -6.15 19.46
CA SER A 70 -16.75 -5.06 20.42
C SER A 70 -15.30 -5.12 20.91
N THR A 71 -14.79 -6.31 21.20
CA THR A 71 -13.39 -6.53 21.59
C THR A 71 -12.44 -6.10 20.47
N SER A 72 -12.75 -6.45 19.20
CA SER A 72 -11.94 -6.07 18.06
C SER A 72 -11.82 -4.55 17.91
N TYR A 73 -12.94 -3.82 17.97
CA TYR A 73 -12.93 -2.36 17.79
C TYR A 73 -12.41 -1.59 19.02
N LYS A 74 -12.75 -2.03 20.23
CA LYS A 74 -12.42 -1.28 21.46
C LYS A 74 -11.05 -1.62 22.02
N ILE A 75 -10.54 -2.82 21.77
CA ILE A 75 -9.30 -3.31 22.38
C ILE A 75 -8.26 -3.59 21.29
N THR A 76 -8.56 -4.49 20.35
CA THR A 76 -7.57 -4.95 19.37
C THR A 76 -7.11 -3.82 18.46
N LEU A 77 -8.05 -3.11 17.81
CA LEU A 77 -7.73 -2.08 16.85
C LEU A 77 -6.89 -0.92 17.43
N PRO A 78 -7.19 -0.38 18.62
CA PRO A 78 -6.33 0.62 19.23
C PRO A 78 -4.92 0.12 19.59
N LEU A 79 -4.79 -1.15 19.98
CA LEU A 79 -3.50 -1.74 20.31
C LEU A 79 -2.60 -1.93 19.09
N ILE A 80 -3.17 -2.33 17.95
CA ILE A 80 -2.40 -2.58 16.72
C ILE A 80 -2.32 -1.35 15.80
N ARG A 81 -2.93 -0.21 16.17
CA ARG A 81 -2.99 0.99 15.31
C ARG A 81 -1.62 1.44 14.79
N THR A 82 -0.58 1.37 15.63
CA THR A 82 0.78 1.74 15.25
C THR A 82 1.33 0.81 14.17
N SER A 83 1.06 -0.49 14.27
CA SER A 83 1.45 -1.48 13.24
C SER A 83 0.69 -1.26 11.94
N ILE A 84 -0.59 -0.90 12.00
CA ILE A 84 -1.40 -0.57 10.82
C ILE A 84 -0.85 0.68 10.13
N ILE A 85 -0.57 1.75 10.89
CA ILE A 85 -0.02 3.00 10.34
C ILE A 85 1.35 2.74 9.71
N ALA A 86 2.22 1.99 10.39
CA ALA A 86 3.53 1.63 9.86
C ALA A 86 3.42 0.86 8.54
N ALA A 87 2.55 -0.14 8.48
CA ALA A 87 2.32 -0.93 7.29
C ALA A 87 1.72 -0.09 6.15
N ALA A 88 0.79 0.82 6.45
CA ALA A 88 0.22 1.74 5.47
C ALA A 88 1.28 2.69 4.88
N ILE A 89 2.16 3.24 5.72
CA ILE A 89 3.25 4.11 5.28
C ILE A 89 4.22 3.35 4.36
N LEU A 90 4.63 2.15 4.75
CA LEU A 90 5.53 1.33 3.93
C LEU A 90 4.89 0.99 2.58
N THR A 91 3.62 0.57 2.58
CA THR A 91 2.88 0.29 1.35
C THR A 91 2.77 1.53 0.46
N PHE A 92 2.47 2.70 1.04
CA PHE A 92 2.38 3.96 0.31
C PHE A 92 3.71 4.32 -0.37
N VAL A 93 4.83 4.24 0.36
CA VAL A 93 6.17 4.52 -0.19
C VAL A 93 6.51 3.58 -1.34
N ASP A 94 6.17 2.29 -1.22
CA ASP A 94 6.42 1.31 -2.26
C ASP A 94 5.55 1.54 -3.50
N ILE A 95 4.30 1.97 -3.33
CA ILE A 95 3.40 2.31 -4.44
C ILE A 95 3.88 3.57 -5.18
N VAL A 96 4.34 4.60 -4.47
CA VAL A 96 4.79 5.87 -5.09
C VAL A 96 5.97 5.65 -6.05
N LYS A 97 6.87 4.73 -5.73
CA LYS A 97 8.04 4.41 -6.58
C LYS A 97 7.80 3.26 -7.57
N GLU A 98 6.55 2.72 -7.61
CA GLU A 98 6.25 1.59 -8.48
C GLU A 98 6.19 2.03 -9.94
N LEU A 99 7.08 1.46 -10.76
CA LEU A 99 7.22 1.79 -12.18
C LEU A 99 6.74 0.66 -13.10
N PRO A 100 7.27 -0.59 -13.00
CA PRO A 100 7.06 -1.61 -14.03
C PRO A 100 5.59 -1.96 -14.28
N MET A 101 4.80 -2.07 -13.21
CA MET A 101 3.39 -2.44 -13.31
C MET A 101 2.55 -1.29 -13.83
N THR A 102 2.81 -0.08 -13.31
CA THR A 102 2.09 1.12 -13.72
C THR A 102 2.38 1.45 -15.18
N LEU A 103 3.62 1.29 -15.64
CA LEU A 103 4.01 1.53 -17.02
C LEU A 103 3.25 0.64 -18.02
N ILE A 104 2.99 -0.62 -17.64
CA ILE A 104 2.31 -1.60 -18.51
C ILE A 104 0.78 -1.42 -18.50
N LEU A 105 0.22 -1.08 -17.33
CA LEU A 105 -1.23 -1.09 -17.10
C LEU A 105 -1.89 0.29 -17.17
N ARG A 106 -1.12 1.37 -17.19
CA ARG A 106 -1.65 2.73 -17.17
C ARG A 106 -2.55 3.00 -18.38
N PRO A 107 -3.66 3.72 -18.17
CA PRO A 107 -4.48 4.22 -19.27
C PRO A 107 -3.76 5.35 -20.05
N PHE A 108 -4.25 5.65 -21.24
CA PHE A 108 -3.79 6.81 -22.01
C PHE A 108 -3.94 8.10 -21.19
N ASN A 109 -2.96 8.98 -21.30
CA ASN A 109 -2.90 10.28 -20.59
C ASN A 109 -2.89 10.19 -19.06
N PHE A 110 -2.54 9.03 -18.50
CA PHE A 110 -2.35 8.87 -17.06
C PHE A 110 -0.88 8.60 -16.75
N GLU A 111 -0.30 9.49 -15.97
CA GLU A 111 1.09 9.39 -15.53
C GLU A 111 1.16 9.36 -14.00
N THR A 112 2.06 8.55 -13.47
CA THR A 112 2.51 8.63 -12.09
C THR A 112 3.86 9.34 -12.04
N LEU A 113 4.28 9.78 -10.86
CA LEU A 113 5.62 10.40 -10.71
C LEU A 113 6.72 9.46 -11.21
N ALA A 114 6.59 8.15 -10.97
CA ALA A 114 7.55 7.15 -11.41
C ALA A 114 7.59 7.00 -12.94
N THR A 115 6.42 6.89 -13.59
CA THR A 115 6.35 6.78 -15.04
C THR A 115 6.79 8.06 -15.75
N TYR A 116 6.47 9.21 -15.17
CA TYR A 116 6.89 10.52 -15.67
C TYR A 116 8.40 10.71 -15.59
N THR A 117 9.01 10.35 -14.44
CA THR A 117 10.48 10.33 -14.30
C THR A 117 11.14 9.42 -15.32
N TYR A 118 10.60 8.22 -15.50
CA TYR A 118 11.12 7.26 -16.45
C TYR A 118 11.06 7.77 -17.89
N GLN A 119 9.95 8.39 -18.28
CA GLN A 119 9.76 8.91 -19.64
C GLN A 119 10.80 9.99 -19.97
N PHE A 120 10.99 10.98 -19.07
CA PHE A 120 12.01 12.00 -19.28
C PHE A 120 13.43 11.42 -19.31
N ALA A 121 13.73 10.47 -18.41
CA ALA A 121 15.03 9.81 -18.40
C ALA A 121 15.30 8.99 -19.67
N HIS A 122 14.25 8.33 -20.21
CA HIS A 122 14.32 7.59 -21.46
C HIS A 122 14.55 8.50 -22.68
N ASP A 123 13.99 9.70 -22.65
CA ASP A 123 14.14 10.72 -23.69
C ASP A 123 15.43 11.55 -23.52
N GLU A 124 16.36 11.13 -22.63
CA GLU A 124 17.62 11.78 -22.30
C GLU A 124 17.48 13.20 -21.69
N LEU A 125 16.28 13.57 -21.28
CA LEU A 125 15.94 14.85 -20.64
C LEU A 125 16.20 14.74 -19.12
N MET A 126 17.48 14.65 -18.73
CA MET A 126 17.87 14.38 -17.32
C MET A 126 17.52 15.53 -16.37
N ILE A 127 17.52 16.78 -16.85
CA ILE A 127 17.16 17.95 -16.04
C ILE A 127 15.68 17.89 -15.70
N GLU A 128 14.82 17.61 -16.67
CA GLU A 128 13.37 17.47 -16.52
C GLU A 128 13.01 16.25 -15.66
N ALA A 129 13.72 15.12 -15.82
CA ALA A 129 13.56 13.91 -15.02
C ALA A 129 13.90 14.13 -13.53
N SER A 130 14.85 15.04 -13.23
CA SER A 130 15.28 15.30 -11.87
C SER A 130 14.18 15.86 -10.97
N PHE A 131 13.26 16.64 -11.53
CA PHE A 131 12.18 17.29 -10.80
C PHE A 131 11.17 16.27 -10.22
N PRO A 132 10.51 15.41 -11.00
CA PRO A 132 9.61 14.40 -10.46
C PRO A 132 10.36 13.36 -9.60
N ALA A 133 11.61 13.01 -9.91
CA ALA A 133 12.43 12.14 -9.09
C ALA A 133 12.65 12.72 -7.68
N PHE A 134 12.92 14.01 -7.57
CA PHE A 134 13.05 14.71 -6.29
C PHE A 134 11.76 14.64 -5.46
N PHE A 135 10.60 14.80 -6.09
CA PHE A 135 9.32 14.64 -5.41
C PHE A 135 9.09 13.21 -4.88
N ILE A 136 9.47 12.17 -5.64
CA ILE A 136 9.38 10.78 -5.17
C ILE A 136 10.20 10.61 -3.88
N VAL A 137 11.42 11.16 -3.84
CA VAL A 137 12.29 11.08 -2.66
C VAL A 137 11.65 11.80 -1.47
N ILE A 138 11.16 13.02 -1.64
CA ILE A 138 10.53 13.79 -0.55
C ILE A 138 9.27 13.08 -0.03
N ILE A 139 8.38 12.68 -0.94
CA ILE A 139 7.12 12.01 -0.58
C ILE A 139 7.40 10.66 0.12
N GLY A 140 8.48 9.97 -0.25
CA GLY A 140 8.90 8.74 0.41
C GLY A 140 9.55 8.96 1.77
N LEU A 141 10.39 10.00 1.92
CA LEU A 141 11.15 10.28 3.15
C LEU A 141 10.27 10.81 4.28
N ILE A 142 9.36 11.74 3.99
CA ILE A 142 8.55 12.40 5.02
C ILE A 142 7.78 11.39 5.89
N PRO A 143 7.01 10.44 5.32
CA PRO A 143 6.28 9.46 6.13
C PRO A 143 7.19 8.54 6.95
N ILE A 144 8.35 8.19 6.43
CA ILE A 144 9.33 7.34 7.13
C ILE A 144 9.89 8.08 8.35
N LEU A 145 10.26 9.35 8.21
CA LEU A 145 10.77 10.17 9.31
C LEU A 145 9.71 10.40 10.40
N LEU A 146 8.45 10.62 9.99
CA LEU A 146 7.33 10.75 10.93
C LEU A 146 7.12 9.45 11.72
N LEU A 147 7.20 8.30 11.07
CA LEU A 147 7.08 7.01 11.72
C LEU A 147 8.22 6.75 12.71
N GLN A 148 9.44 7.09 12.34
CA GLN A 148 10.61 6.96 13.21
C GLN A 148 10.48 7.83 14.48
N ASN A 149 10.01 9.06 14.34
CA ASN A 149 9.76 9.95 15.47
C ASN A 149 8.67 9.41 16.41
N GLN A 150 7.59 8.83 15.87
CA GLN A 150 6.56 8.20 16.68
C GLN A 150 7.09 6.98 17.46
N LEU A 151 7.92 6.14 16.82
CA LEU A 151 8.53 5.00 17.49
C LEU A 151 9.47 5.44 18.61
N ASN A 152 10.33 6.43 18.37
CA ASN A 152 11.25 6.96 19.36
C ASN A 152 10.53 7.55 20.59
N SER A 153 9.43 8.28 20.38
CA SER A 153 8.63 8.81 21.50
C SER A 153 8.01 7.71 22.36
N PHE A 154 7.65 6.58 21.75
CA PHE A 154 7.12 5.39 22.47
C PHE A 154 8.19 4.71 23.33
N PHE A 155 9.44 4.67 22.88
CA PHE A 155 10.56 4.09 23.65
C PHE A 155 11.03 5.00 24.79
N HIS A 156 10.99 6.32 24.61
CA HIS A 156 11.39 7.28 25.65
C HIS A 156 10.34 7.46 26.78
N SER A 157 9.07 7.18 26.51
CA SER A 157 7.99 7.24 27.50
C SER A 157 7.96 6.03 28.45
N LYS A 158 8.82 5.02 28.25
CA LYS A 158 8.89 3.81 29.09
C LYS A 158 10.08 3.77 30.05
N ASN A 159 10.96 4.75 30.01
CA ASN A 159 12.01 5.00 30.98
C ASN A 159 11.63 6.19 31.90
#